data_52f8b6268c92d2686214641dae035c50
#
_entry.id   52f8b6268c92d2686214641dae035c50
#
_cell.length_a   1.000
_cell.length_b   1.000
_cell.length_c   1.000
_cell.angle_alpha   90.00
_cell.angle_beta   90.00
_cell.angle_gamma   90.00
#
_symmetry.space_group_name_H-M   'P 1'
#
loop_
_entity.id
_entity.type
_entity.pdbx_description
1 polymer ?
#
loop_
_entity_poly.entity_id
_entity_poly.type
_entity_poly.pdbx_seq_one_letter_code
_entity_poly.pdbx_strand_id
1 'polypeptide(L)'
;MDTLKRIGAKIAPPPAKGPDGRDQWPSRTAFILASLSGVIGMGNFLRYPSTVFNNNGLQWFIPYLLALSLLAIPALALELAAGNAFRGGTVTAFNKISRRMRGTGFALNYVGLVVSIYFIPIIAWGMVFFQKSFESPLPWSSDASGPYAGDTPNYFMYEVVNAVDRDEWKLGQLPRNFS
;
A
#
# COMPACT_ATOMS: atom_id res chain seq x y z
N MET A 1 -5.84 15.61 29.40
CA MET A 1 -5.16 14.36 28.99
C MET A 1 -6.07 13.14 29.06
N ASP A 2 -7.00 13.08 30.00
CA ASP A 2 -7.93 11.94 30.18
C ASP A 2 -9.02 11.82 29.12
N THR A 3 -9.47 12.93 28.56
CA THR A 3 -10.51 12.93 27.50
C THR A 3 -9.99 12.30 26.20
N LEU A 4 -8.74 12.61 25.82
CA LEU A 4 -8.08 12.00 24.64
C LEU A 4 -7.84 10.50 24.84
N LYS A 5 -7.45 10.08 26.05
CA LYS A 5 -7.30 8.66 26.39
C LYS A 5 -8.65 7.92 26.36
N ARG A 6 -9.73 8.57 26.83
CA ARG A 6 -11.09 8.00 26.77
C ARG A 6 -11.62 7.88 25.34
N ILE A 7 -11.37 8.86 24.48
CA ILE A 7 -11.70 8.81 23.07
C ILE A 7 -10.87 7.74 22.36
N GLY A 8 -9.57 7.70 22.62
CA GLY A 8 -8.67 6.66 22.09
C GLY A 8 -9.11 5.25 22.49
N ALA A 9 -9.47 5.03 23.75
CA ALA A 9 -9.96 3.73 24.23
C ALA A 9 -11.34 3.33 23.65
N LYS A 10 -12.16 4.29 23.21
CA LYS A 10 -13.42 4.00 22.49
C LYS A 10 -13.17 3.63 21.02
N ILE A 11 -12.18 4.26 20.39
CA ILE A 11 -11.84 4.02 18.97
C ILE A 11 -10.98 2.76 18.84
N ALA A 12 -10.01 2.58 19.73
CA ALA A 12 -9.10 1.44 19.77
C ALA A 12 -9.07 0.84 21.19
N PRO A 13 -10.11 0.09 21.59
CA PRO A 13 -10.10 -0.60 22.88
C PRO A 13 -8.92 -1.61 22.90
N PRO A 14 -8.35 -1.87 24.08
CA PRO A 14 -7.23 -2.80 24.20
C PRO A 14 -7.62 -4.18 23.67
N PRO A 15 -6.68 -4.94 23.06
CA PRO A 15 -6.97 -6.25 22.50
C PRO A 15 -7.50 -7.17 23.59
N ALA A 16 -8.65 -7.78 23.32
CA ALA A 16 -9.23 -8.79 24.19
C ALA A 16 -8.53 -10.13 23.90
N LYS A 17 -8.18 -10.87 24.93
CA LYS A 17 -7.68 -12.25 24.77
C LYS A 17 -8.85 -13.22 24.75
N GLY A 18 -8.88 -14.08 23.73
CA GLY A 18 -9.85 -15.18 23.67
C GLY A 18 -9.53 -16.28 24.68
N PRO A 19 -10.45 -17.26 24.83
CA PRO A 19 -10.22 -18.43 25.68
C PRO A 19 -8.97 -19.22 25.30
N ASP A 20 -8.51 -19.09 24.07
CA ASP A 20 -7.27 -19.73 23.54
C ASP A 20 -6.01 -18.92 23.83
N GLY A 21 -6.08 -17.85 24.65
CA GLY A 21 -4.95 -16.95 24.96
C GLY A 21 -4.48 -16.06 23.80
N ARG A 22 -5.16 -16.09 22.65
CA ARG A 22 -4.83 -15.30 21.46
C ARG A 22 -5.58 -13.98 21.45
N ASP A 23 -4.97 -12.99 20.82
CA ASP A 23 -5.58 -11.67 20.63
C ASP A 23 -6.82 -11.80 19.74
N GLN A 24 -7.91 -11.19 20.19
CA GLN A 24 -9.14 -11.05 19.43
C GLN A 24 -9.37 -9.58 19.09
N TRP A 25 -10.06 -9.34 17.99
CA TRP A 25 -10.47 -7.99 17.62
C TRP A 25 -11.39 -7.43 18.73
N PRO A 26 -11.07 -6.24 19.27
CA PRO A 26 -11.81 -5.67 20.41
C PRO A 26 -13.25 -5.29 20.05
N SER A 27 -13.52 -5.06 18.76
CA SER A 27 -14.87 -4.76 18.26
C SER A 27 -14.99 -5.11 16.79
N ARG A 28 -16.22 -5.28 16.31
CA ARG A 28 -16.54 -5.45 14.89
C ARG A 28 -16.08 -4.25 14.06
N THR A 29 -16.24 -3.04 14.60
CA THR A 29 -15.80 -1.81 13.94
C THR A 29 -14.29 -1.75 13.78
N ALA A 30 -13.51 -2.15 14.79
CA ALA A 30 -12.06 -2.22 14.70
C ALA A 30 -11.60 -3.22 13.63
N PHE A 31 -12.25 -4.38 13.54
CA PHE A 31 -12.00 -5.35 12.47
C PHE A 31 -12.28 -4.78 11.07
N ILE A 32 -13.43 -4.12 10.89
CA ILE A 32 -13.81 -3.52 9.60
C ILE A 32 -12.82 -2.42 9.20
N LEU A 33 -12.47 -1.51 10.13
CA LEU A 33 -11.52 -0.44 9.86
C LEU A 33 -10.11 -0.97 9.52
N ALA A 34 -9.65 -2.00 10.23
CA ALA A 34 -8.36 -2.63 9.94
C ALA A 34 -8.38 -3.34 8.58
N SER A 35 -9.48 -4.03 8.24
CA SER A 35 -9.64 -4.66 6.93
C SER A 35 -9.68 -3.64 5.80
N LEU A 36 -10.39 -2.51 5.98
CA LEU A 36 -10.40 -1.41 5.02
C LEU A 36 -9.02 -0.81 4.82
N SER A 37 -8.25 -0.60 5.90
CA SER A 37 -6.88 -0.07 5.80
C SER A 37 -5.94 -0.99 5.02
N GLY A 38 -6.15 -2.31 5.09
CA GLY A 38 -5.39 -3.29 4.31
C GLY A 38 -5.75 -3.33 2.82
N VAL A 39 -6.98 -2.91 2.46
CA VAL A 39 -7.46 -2.93 1.08
C VAL A 39 -7.20 -1.61 0.35
N ILE A 40 -7.23 -0.48 1.06
CA ILE A 40 -6.99 0.85 0.50
C ILE A 40 -5.47 1.06 0.37
N GLY A 41 -4.96 1.08 -0.85
CA GLY A 41 -3.54 1.26 -1.14
C GLY A 41 -3.27 2.26 -2.26
N MET A 42 -2.00 2.49 -2.54
CA MET A 42 -1.54 3.39 -3.61
C MET A 42 -2.08 2.99 -5.00
N GLY A 43 -2.39 1.72 -5.21
CA GLY A 43 -3.03 1.24 -6.43
C GLY A 43 -4.38 1.91 -6.70
N ASN A 44 -5.17 2.17 -5.66
CA ASN A 44 -6.47 2.81 -5.77
C ASN A 44 -6.35 4.30 -6.15
N PHE A 45 -5.29 4.96 -5.70
CA PHE A 45 -5.09 6.39 -5.94
C PHE A 45 -4.29 6.69 -7.20
N LEU A 46 -3.25 5.92 -7.50
CA LEU A 46 -2.34 6.19 -8.61
C LEU A 46 -2.67 5.34 -9.84
N ARG A 47 -2.76 4.02 -9.67
CA ARG A 47 -2.88 3.11 -10.80
C ARG A 47 -4.30 3.01 -11.33
N TYR A 48 -5.32 3.01 -10.47
CA TYR A 48 -6.71 2.87 -10.89
C TYR A 48 -7.16 4.01 -11.82
N PRO A 49 -6.98 5.31 -11.47
CA PRO A 49 -7.38 6.41 -12.34
C PRO A 49 -6.68 6.38 -13.71
N SER A 50 -5.38 6.10 -13.74
CA SER A 50 -4.62 6.01 -14.99
C SER A 50 -5.07 4.80 -15.84
N THR A 51 -5.42 3.69 -15.21
CA THR A 51 -5.95 2.51 -15.91
C THR A 51 -7.32 2.81 -16.53
N VAL A 52 -8.20 3.48 -15.79
CA VAL A 52 -9.52 3.91 -16.29
C VAL A 52 -9.36 4.84 -17.50
N PHE A 53 -8.48 5.83 -17.39
CA PHE A 53 -8.21 6.79 -18.46
C PHE A 53 -7.67 6.10 -19.73
N ASN A 54 -6.68 5.23 -19.59
CA ASN A 54 -6.03 4.54 -20.71
C ASN A 54 -6.94 3.48 -21.39
N ASN A 55 -8.01 3.05 -20.73
CA ASN A 55 -8.96 2.04 -21.24
C ASN A 55 -10.32 2.63 -21.58
N ASN A 56 -10.37 3.84 -22.11
CA ASN A 56 -11.57 4.54 -22.57
C ASN A 56 -12.64 4.79 -21.49
N GLY A 57 -12.24 4.92 -20.25
CA GLY A 57 -13.11 5.35 -19.15
C GLY A 57 -14.25 4.39 -18.82
N LEU A 58 -15.48 4.80 -19.06
CA LEU A 58 -16.68 4.05 -18.67
C LEU A 58 -16.79 2.64 -19.28
N GLN A 59 -16.24 2.40 -20.47
CA GLN A 59 -16.27 1.07 -21.10
C GLN A 59 -15.46 0.04 -20.29
N TRP A 60 -14.37 0.46 -19.67
CA TRP A 60 -13.57 -0.39 -18.81
C TRP A 60 -14.27 -0.73 -17.49
N PHE A 61 -15.23 0.09 -17.06
CA PHE A 61 -15.91 -0.09 -15.78
C PHE A 61 -16.77 -1.36 -15.73
N ILE A 62 -17.36 -1.77 -16.85
CA ILE A 62 -18.17 -3.00 -16.94
C ILE A 62 -17.35 -4.26 -16.64
N PRO A 63 -16.25 -4.57 -17.37
CA PRO A 63 -15.41 -5.72 -17.04
C PRO A 63 -14.77 -5.63 -15.67
N TYR A 64 -14.46 -4.42 -15.19
CA TYR A 64 -13.96 -4.21 -13.84
C TYR A 64 -14.97 -4.63 -12.75
N LEU A 65 -16.24 -4.22 -12.87
CA LEU A 65 -17.29 -4.62 -11.92
C LEU A 65 -17.55 -6.13 -11.96
N LEU A 66 -17.49 -6.75 -13.13
CA LEU A 66 -17.60 -8.20 -13.28
C LEU A 66 -16.43 -8.91 -12.56
N ALA A 67 -15.20 -8.48 -12.81
CA ALA A 67 -14.02 -9.04 -12.15
C ALA A 67 -14.06 -8.82 -10.62
N LEU A 68 -14.49 -7.65 -10.16
CA LEU A 68 -14.67 -7.35 -8.75
C LEU A 68 -15.67 -8.30 -8.09
N SER A 69 -16.84 -8.48 -8.71
CA SER A 69 -17.94 -9.27 -8.15
C SER A 69 -17.67 -10.77 -8.21
N LEU A 70 -17.11 -11.26 -9.32
CA LEU A 70 -16.94 -12.70 -9.56
C LEU A 70 -15.61 -13.26 -9.03
N LEU A 71 -14.58 -12.43 -8.94
CA LEU A 71 -13.24 -12.87 -8.55
C LEU A 71 -12.77 -12.23 -7.23
N ALA A 72 -12.75 -10.90 -7.14
CA ALA A 72 -12.12 -10.22 -6.02
C ALA A 72 -12.89 -10.41 -4.71
N ILE A 73 -14.22 -10.23 -4.72
CA ILE A 73 -15.04 -10.39 -3.50
C ILE A 73 -15.03 -11.84 -3.00
N PRO A 74 -15.25 -12.88 -3.83
CA PRO A 74 -15.17 -14.26 -3.37
C PRO A 74 -13.77 -14.66 -2.88
N ALA A 75 -12.70 -14.21 -3.54
CA ALA A 75 -11.34 -14.48 -3.11
C ALA A 75 -11.04 -13.84 -1.74
N LEU A 76 -11.41 -12.58 -1.54
CA LEU A 76 -11.24 -11.90 -0.25
C LEU A 76 -12.06 -12.58 0.86
N ALA A 77 -13.31 -12.97 0.57
CA ALA A 77 -14.13 -13.69 1.52
C ALA A 77 -13.51 -15.04 1.92
N LEU A 78 -12.94 -15.77 0.96
CA LEU A 78 -12.22 -17.02 1.20
C LEU A 78 -10.98 -16.78 2.09
N GLU A 79 -10.17 -15.78 1.80
CA GLU A 79 -8.97 -15.43 2.57
C GLU A 79 -9.32 -15.09 4.03
N LEU A 80 -10.32 -14.23 4.22
CA LEU A 80 -10.81 -13.85 5.56
C LEU A 80 -11.37 -15.06 6.32
N ALA A 81 -12.15 -15.91 5.65
CA ALA A 81 -12.71 -17.13 6.24
C ALA A 81 -11.60 -18.12 6.63
N ALA A 82 -10.63 -18.35 5.76
CA ALA A 82 -9.49 -19.22 6.02
C ALA A 82 -8.62 -18.67 7.17
N GLY A 83 -8.33 -17.36 7.19
CA GLY A 83 -7.59 -16.72 8.28
C GLY A 83 -8.29 -16.87 9.62
N ASN A 84 -9.61 -16.69 9.65
CA ASN A 84 -10.41 -16.84 10.86
C ASN A 84 -10.53 -18.30 11.32
N ALA A 85 -10.71 -19.25 10.39
CA ALA A 85 -10.86 -20.67 10.71
C ALA A 85 -9.56 -21.29 11.24
N PHE A 86 -8.44 -21.03 10.58
CA PHE A 86 -7.16 -21.66 10.92
C PHE A 86 -6.33 -20.89 11.94
N ARG A 87 -6.65 -19.63 12.20
CA ARG A 87 -6.05 -18.78 13.25
C ARG A 87 -4.53 -18.93 13.34
N GLY A 88 -3.82 -18.60 12.27
CA GLY A 88 -2.37 -18.72 12.19
C GLY A 88 -1.82 -17.95 11.00
N GLY A 89 -0.49 -17.86 10.92
CA GLY A 89 0.16 -17.29 9.73
C GLY A 89 -0.12 -18.14 8.49
N THR A 90 0.13 -17.58 7.31
CA THR A 90 -0.16 -18.19 6.00
C THR A 90 0.34 -19.63 5.89
N VAL A 91 1.59 -19.89 6.29
CA VAL A 91 2.18 -21.25 6.27
C VAL A 91 1.41 -22.23 7.15
N THR A 92 1.01 -21.77 8.36
CA THR A 92 0.27 -22.60 9.30
C THR A 92 -1.13 -22.91 8.79
N ALA A 93 -1.82 -21.95 8.20
CA ALA A 93 -3.14 -22.12 7.62
C ALA A 93 -3.12 -23.15 6.49
N PHE A 94 -2.24 -23.00 5.51
CA PHE A 94 -2.11 -23.95 4.41
C PHE A 94 -1.66 -25.34 4.85
N ASN A 95 -0.77 -25.45 5.83
CA ASN A 95 -0.35 -26.75 6.40
C ASN A 95 -1.50 -27.47 7.13
N LYS A 96 -2.43 -26.73 7.75
CA LYS A 96 -3.63 -27.29 8.39
C LYS A 96 -4.67 -27.80 7.39
N ILE A 97 -4.78 -27.12 6.22
CA ILE A 97 -5.65 -27.58 5.13
C ILE A 97 -5.11 -28.90 4.55
N SER A 98 -3.85 -28.90 4.18
CA SER A 98 -3.17 -30.09 3.69
C SER A 98 -1.65 -29.93 3.86
N ARG A 99 -0.98 -31.00 4.34
CA ARG A 99 0.49 -31.02 4.49
C ARG A 99 1.22 -30.72 3.16
N ARG A 100 0.61 -31.11 2.03
CA ARG A 100 1.16 -30.84 0.69
C ARG A 100 1.11 -29.37 0.30
N MET A 101 0.17 -28.61 0.85
CA MET A 101 -0.01 -27.18 0.56
C MET A 101 0.89 -26.27 1.41
N ARG A 102 1.72 -26.83 2.27
CA ARG A 102 2.67 -26.03 3.07
C ARG A 102 3.58 -25.16 2.20
N GLY A 103 4.01 -25.67 1.04
CA GLY A 103 4.82 -24.92 0.07
C GLY A 103 4.12 -23.68 -0.48
N THR A 104 2.80 -23.74 -0.68
CA THR A 104 1.98 -22.58 -1.11
C THR A 104 2.03 -21.45 -0.08
N GLY A 105 1.98 -21.81 1.22
CA GLY A 105 2.11 -20.82 2.29
C GLY A 105 3.46 -20.10 2.28
N PHE A 106 4.56 -20.80 2.02
CA PHE A 106 5.89 -20.20 1.86
C PHE A 106 5.98 -19.32 0.60
N ALA A 107 5.40 -19.79 -0.53
CA ALA A 107 5.36 -19.03 -1.77
C ALA A 107 4.63 -17.70 -1.59
N LEU A 108 3.50 -17.67 -0.90
CA LEU A 108 2.76 -16.44 -0.61
C LEU A 108 3.56 -15.47 0.27
N ASN A 109 4.27 -15.96 1.28
CA ASN A 109 5.15 -15.11 2.09
C ASN A 109 6.31 -14.54 1.26
N TYR A 110 6.89 -15.34 0.37
CA TYR A 110 7.94 -14.88 -0.54
C TYR A 110 7.44 -13.80 -1.50
N VAL A 111 6.26 -13.99 -2.09
CA VAL A 111 5.62 -12.97 -2.93
C VAL A 111 5.39 -11.68 -2.14
N GLY A 112 4.89 -11.78 -0.90
CA GLY A 112 4.72 -10.62 -0.01
C GLY A 112 6.03 -9.87 0.23
N LEU A 113 7.13 -10.58 0.45
CA LEU A 113 8.46 -9.99 0.61
C LEU A 113 8.90 -9.24 -0.66
N VAL A 114 8.80 -9.88 -1.84
CA VAL A 114 9.16 -9.26 -3.12
C VAL A 114 8.33 -8.01 -3.40
N VAL A 115 7.02 -8.08 -3.15
CA VAL A 115 6.12 -6.92 -3.28
C VAL A 115 6.57 -5.78 -2.37
N SER A 116 6.94 -6.07 -1.12
CA SER A 116 7.41 -5.06 -0.17
C SER A 116 8.65 -4.33 -0.67
N ILE A 117 9.58 -5.02 -1.32
CA ILE A 117 10.83 -4.43 -1.82
C ILE A 117 10.55 -3.30 -2.83
N TYR A 118 9.63 -3.50 -3.78
CA TYR A 118 9.34 -2.46 -4.77
C TYR A 118 8.28 -1.45 -4.30
N PHE A 119 7.46 -1.82 -3.31
CA PHE A 119 6.37 -0.96 -2.83
C PHE A 119 6.85 0.11 -1.85
N ILE A 120 7.88 -0.19 -1.06
CA ILE A 120 8.48 0.76 -0.10
C ILE A 120 8.99 2.04 -0.79
N PRO A 121 9.75 1.99 -1.90
CA PRO A 121 10.14 3.19 -2.62
C PRO A 121 8.96 4.05 -3.08
N ILE A 122 7.87 3.43 -3.55
CA ILE A 122 6.67 4.16 -3.98
C ILE A 122 6.04 4.95 -2.82
N ILE A 123 5.99 4.34 -1.64
CA ILE A 123 5.51 5.03 -0.42
C ILE A 123 6.45 6.18 -0.06
N ALA A 124 7.77 5.96 -0.12
CA ALA A 124 8.76 7.00 0.16
C ALA A 124 8.59 8.21 -0.77
N TRP A 125 8.40 7.99 -2.07
CA TRP A 125 8.11 9.07 -3.02
C TRP A 125 6.81 9.80 -2.68
N GLY A 126 5.76 9.07 -2.32
CA GLY A 126 4.50 9.66 -1.85
C GLY A 126 4.69 10.54 -0.62
N MET A 127 5.54 10.13 0.33
CA MET A 127 5.87 10.91 1.52
C MET A 127 6.65 12.20 1.18
N VAL A 128 7.57 12.15 0.23
CA VAL A 128 8.29 13.34 -0.26
C VAL A 128 7.32 14.34 -0.87
N PHE A 129 6.44 13.87 -1.77
CA PHE A 129 5.40 14.74 -2.36
C PHE A 129 4.48 15.33 -1.29
N PHE A 130 4.06 14.53 -0.32
CA PHE A 130 3.23 14.99 0.79
C PHE A 130 3.93 16.09 1.58
N GLN A 131 5.19 15.90 1.94
CA GLN A 131 5.97 16.92 2.65
C GLN A 131 6.10 18.21 1.84
N LYS A 132 6.42 18.10 0.56
CA LYS A 132 6.58 19.24 -0.35
C LYS A 132 5.26 19.94 -0.71
N SER A 133 4.12 19.30 -0.55
CA SER A 133 2.81 19.90 -0.81
C SER A 133 2.41 21.02 0.17
N PHE A 134 3.12 21.17 1.27
CA PHE A 134 2.91 22.28 2.22
C PHE A 134 3.72 23.56 1.87
N GLU A 135 4.57 23.49 0.85
CA GLU A 135 5.32 24.67 0.37
C GLU A 135 4.44 25.54 -0.55
N SER A 136 4.63 26.85 -0.51
CA SER A 136 3.90 27.79 -1.38
C SER A 136 4.90 28.80 -1.99
N PRO A 137 5.01 28.87 -3.34
CA PRO A 137 4.32 28.04 -4.33
C PRO A 137 4.79 26.58 -4.31
N LEU A 138 3.97 25.66 -4.88
CA LEU A 138 4.36 24.25 -4.99
C LEU A 138 5.61 24.11 -5.86
N PRO A 139 6.62 23.32 -5.48
CA PRO A 139 7.91 23.23 -6.19
C PRO A 139 7.81 22.85 -7.67
N TRP A 140 6.76 22.13 -8.05
CA TRP A 140 6.49 21.71 -9.44
C TRP A 140 5.47 22.58 -10.17
N SER A 141 5.02 23.71 -9.56
CA SER A 141 4.10 24.65 -10.21
C SER A 141 4.85 25.57 -11.17
N SER A 142 4.13 26.18 -12.12
CA SER A 142 4.67 27.18 -13.02
C SER A 142 5.20 28.43 -12.32
N ASP A 143 4.68 28.70 -11.13
CA ASP A 143 5.03 29.87 -10.32
C ASP A 143 6.22 29.65 -9.39
N ALA A 144 6.77 28.42 -9.40
CA ALA A 144 7.95 28.08 -8.61
C ALA A 144 9.21 28.73 -9.19
N SER A 145 10.19 28.99 -8.32
CA SER A 145 11.49 29.54 -8.72
C SER A 145 12.57 28.48 -8.94
N GLY A 146 12.18 27.19 -8.97
CA GLY A 146 13.09 26.06 -9.09
C GLY A 146 13.44 25.68 -10.54
N PRO A 147 14.46 24.84 -10.76
CA PRO A 147 14.89 24.40 -12.08
C PRO A 147 13.84 23.58 -12.84
N TYR A 148 12.85 23.04 -12.16
CA TYR A 148 11.78 22.21 -12.71
C TYR A 148 10.39 22.86 -12.56
N ALA A 149 10.33 24.19 -12.50
CA ALA A 149 9.09 24.93 -12.43
C ALA A 149 8.20 24.64 -13.65
N GLY A 150 6.98 24.17 -13.43
CA GLY A 150 6.06 23.77 -14.48
C GLY A 150 6.35 22.40 -15.12
N ASP A 151 7.40 21.70 -14.72
CA ASP A 151 7.80 20.40 -15.27
C ASP A 151 7.75 19.30 -14.19
N THR A 152 6.56 18.84 -13.87
CA THR A 152 6.33 17.80 -12.85
C THR A 152 7.05 16.48 -13.14
N PRO A 153 7.12 15.96 -14.39
CA PRO A 153 7.86 14.74 -14.69
C PRO A 153 9.35 14.84 -14.36
N ASN A 154 10.01 15.91 -14.75
CA ASN A 154 11.44 16.10 -14.48
C ASN A 154 11.68 16.39 -12.98
N TYR A 155 10.80 17.14 -12.32
CA TYR A 155 10.84 17.28 -10.87
C TYR A 155 10.78 15.90 -10.16
N PHE A 156 9.87 15.03 -10.58
CA PHE A 156 9.79 13.68 -10.03
C PHE A 156 11.07 12.89 -10.26
N MET A 157 11.59 12.88 -11.47
CA MET A 157 12.77 12.05 -11.80
C MET A 157 14.04 12.53 -11.10
N TYR A 158 14.29 13.83 -11.06
CA TYR A 158 15.56 14.37 -10.58
C TYR A 158 15.53 14.80 -9.12
N GLU A 159 14.44 15.36 -8.61
CA GLU A 159 14.36 15.80 -7.20
C GLU A 159 13.81 14.72 -6.26
N VAL A 160 12.83 13.93 -6.70
CA VAL A 160 12.18 12.93 -5.83
C VAL A 160 12.85 11.57 -5.94
N VAL A 161 13.08 11.07 -7.15
CA VAL A 161 13.73 9.78 -7.41
C VAL A 161 15.25 9.89 -7.29
N ASN A 162 15.80 11.10 -7.49
CA ASN A 162 17.23 11.38 -7.58
C ASN A 162 17.90 10.53 -8.68
N ALA A 163 17.24 10.46 -9.84
CA ALA A 163 17.74 9.73 -10.99
C ALA A 163 18.98 10.44 -11.54
N VAL A 164 20.04 9.67 -11.77
CA VAL A 164 21.26 10.16 -12.42
C VAL A 164 21.10 10.06 -13.91
N ASP A 165 21.47 11.11 -14.65
CA ASP A 165 21.44 11.09 -16.09
C ASP A 165 22.40 9.99 -16.61
N ARG A 166 22.01 9.33 -17.70
CA ARG A 166 22.72 8.20 -18.28
C ARG A 166 24.16 8.57 -18.70
N ASP A 167 24.38 9.84 -19.06
CA ASP A 167 25.69 10.34 -19.47
C ASP A 167 26.61 10.63 -18.27
N GLU A 168 26.07 11.04 -17.13
CA GLU A 168 26.82 11.19 -15.88
C GLU A 168 27.24 9.83 -15.30
N TRP A 169 26.41 8.78 -15.47
CA TRP A 169 26.75 7.42 -15.00
C TRP A 169 27.92 6.81 -15.75
N LYS A 170 28.08 7.14 -17.04
CA LYS A 170 29.23 6.71 -17.86
C LYS A 170 30.55 7.33 -17.43
N LEU A 171 30.51 8.47 -16.74
CA LEU A 171 31.70 9.19 -16.26
C LEU A 171 32.15 8.73 -14.87
N GLY A 172 31.48 7.75 -14.23
CA GLY A 172 31.86 7.21 -12.93
C GLY A 172 31.73 8.21 -11.77
N GLN A 173 30.99 9.28 -11.96
CA GLN A 173 30.72 10.25 -10.91
C GLN A 173 29.44 9.85 -10.20
N LEU A 174 29.55 9.36 -8.96
CA LEU A 174 28.44 9.26 -8.04
C LEU A 174 27.85 10.66 -7.79
N PRO A 175 26.51 10.82 -7.78
CA PRO A 175 25.91 12.12 -7.47
C PRO A 175 26.42 12.60 -6.11
N ARG A 176 26.92 13.83 -6.06
CA ARG A 176 27.57 14.43 -4.86
C ARG A 176 26.63 14.77 -3.72
N ASN A 177 25.34 14.40 -3.81
CA ASN A 177 24.30 14.84 -2.87
C ASN A 177 23.83 13.76 -1.91
N PHE A 178 24.73 12.84 -1.51
CA PHE A 178 24.53 12.03 -0.30
C PHE A 178 25.23 12.72 0.89
N SER A 179 24.73 13.89 1.28
CA SER A 179 25.11 14.52 2.55
C SER A 179 23.85 14.81 3.37
#